data_1b4d990ba51c9c0a4b67e98d165eb3c1
#
_entry.id   1b4d990ba51c9c0a4b67e98d165eb3c1
#
_cell.length_a   1.000
_cell.length_b   1.000
_cell.length_c   1.000
_cell.angle_alpha   90.00
_cell.angle_beta   90.00
_cell.angle_gamma   90.00
#
_symmetry.space_group_name_H-M   'P 1'
#
loop_
_entity.id
_entity.type
_entity.pdbx_description
1 polymer ?
#
loop_
_entity_poly.entity_id
_entity_poly.type
_entity_poly.pdbx_seq_one_letter_code
_entity_poly.pdbx_strand_id
1 'polypeptide(L)'
;MRLFAILLLCLAVATCSNPVPHAQVAHPADARLAGLRDFQLMPPENAVDALPYRSRYPLINAQVRQGLIERGYREIAGPQIRVYYWLALQDAPLEFKVDTPPPNPLGPYLAIHRLRDETGTLRLRLTDAQEQTLWEGTVSTGLSPAHASATLLQDAIGALVQQIPAATP
;
A
#
# COMPACT_ATOMS: atom_id res chain seq x y z
N MET A 1 41.66 -21.40 -10.60
CA MET A 1 40.59 -21.84 -9.67
C MET A 1 40.12 -20.71 -8.75
N ARG A 2 40.94 -19.79 -8.22
CA ARG A 2 40.52 -18.70 -7.34
C ARG A 2 39.61 -17.67 -8.02
N LEU A 3 39.82 -17.34 -9.30
CA LEU A 3 38.98 -16.42 -10.07
C LEU A 3 37.56 -16.96 -10.34
N PHE A 4 37.43 -18.28 -10.51
CA PHE A 4 36.14 -18.94 -10.74
C PHE A 4 35.25 -18.92 -9.46
N ALA A 5 35.87 -19.05 -8.27
CA ALA A 5 35.17 -18.98 -7.02
C ALA A 5 34.62 -17.58 -6.70
N ILE A 6 35.38 -16.52 -7.10
CA ILE A 6 34.96 -15.12 -6.94
C ILE A 6 33.78 -14.80 -7.88
N LEU A 7 33.82 -15.30 -9.13
CA LEU A 7 32.75 -15.10 -10.10
C LEU A 7 31.42 -15.78 -9.63
N LEU A 8 31.54 -16.97 -9.06
CA LEU A 8 30.36 -17.69 -8.51
C LEU A 8 29.76 -17.00 -7.28
N LEU A 9 30.58 -16.36 -6.45
CA LEU A 9 30.11 -15.62 -5.27
C LEU A 9 29.36 -14.34 -5.67
N CYS A 10 29.75 -13.69 -6.77
CA CYS A 10 29.05 -12.48 -7.28
C CYS A 10 27.69 -12.79 -7.91
N LEU A 11 27.45 -14.01 -8.41
CA LEU A 11 26.14 -14.40 -8.96
C LEU A 11 25.12 -14.76 -7.88
N ALA A 12 25.54 -15.06 -6.65
CA ALA A 12 24.66 -15.46 -5.57
C ALA A 12 23.90 -14.29 -4.91
N VAL A 13 24.26 -13.04 -5.21
CA VAL A 13 23.61 -11.83 -4.68
C VAL A 13 22.56 -11.22 -5.63
N ALA A 14 22.14 -11.93 -6.67
CA ALA A 14 20.92 -11.57 -7.40
C ALA A 14 19.69 -11.88 -6.52
N THR A 15 19.57 -11.14 -5.43
CA THR A 15 18.37 -11.15 -4.59
C THR A 15 17.20 -10.68 -5.44
N CYS A 16 16.17 -11.49 -5.54
CA CYS A 16 14.87 -11.07 -6.07
C CYS A 16 14.43 -9.82 -5.29
N SER A 17 14.69 -8.64 -5.84
CA SER A 17 14.12 -7.42 -5.30
C SER A 17 12.63 -7.45 -5.62
N ASN A 18 11.80 -7.75 -4.62
CA ASN A 18 10.37 -7.46 -4.73
C ASN A 18 10.23 -5.99 -5.10
N PRO A 19 9.35 -5.64 -6.06
CA PRO A 19 9.13 -4.24 -6.40
C PRO A 19 8.70 -3.49 -5.14
N VAL A 20 9.53 -2.56 -4.71
CA VAL A 20 9.22 -1.70 -3.55
C VAL A 20 8.01 -0.84 -3.93
N PRO A 21 6.95 -0.82 -3.13
CA PRO A 21 5.79 0.02 -3.40
C PRO A 21 6.21 1.49 -3.51
N HIS A 22 5.84 2.14 -4.61
CA HIS A 22 6.15 3.55 -4.81
C HIS A 22 5.04 4.40 -4.18
N ALA A 23 5.34 5.00 -3.03
CA ALA A 23 4.49 6.01 -2.42
C ALA A 23 4.66 7.35 -3.15
N GLN A 24 3.56 8.02 -3.43
CA GLN A 24 3.52 9.34 -4.05
C GLN A 24 2.94 10.34 -3.06
N VAL A 25 3.61 11.45 -2.85
CA VAL A 25 3.12 12.56 -2.03
C VAL A 25 2.28 13.46 -2.92
N ALA A 26 0.97 13.46 -2.69
CA ALA A 26 0.01 14.30 -3.42
C ALA A 26 -0.06 15.72 -2.85
N HIS A 27 0.08 15.87 -1.53
CA HIS A 27 0.18 17.15 -0.84
C HIS A 27 1.36 17.10 0.13
N PRO A 28 2.44 17.87 -0.13
CA PRO A 28 3.60 17.93 0.76
C PRO A 28 3.20 18.40 2.16
N ALA A 29 4.04 18.11 3.15
CA ALA A 29 3.79 18.51 4.52
C ALA A 29 3.71 20.05 4.63
N ASP A 30 2.58 20.51 5.13
CA ASP A 30 2.36 21.92 5.46
C ASP A 30 3.21 22.31 6.69
N ALA A 31 3.69 23.55 6.73
CA ALA A 31 4.46 24.05 7.87
C ALA A 31 3.71 23.96 9.21
N ARG A 32 2.37 23.99 9.17
CA ARG A 32 1.50 23.80 10.36
C ARG A 32 1.58 22.41 10.97
N LEU A 33 2.05 21.41 10.24
CA LEU A 33 2.27 20.07 10.78
C LEU A 33 3.43 20.08 11.79
N ALA A 34 4.38 21.00 11.67
CA ALA A 34 5.50 21.12 12.58
C ALA A 34 5.03 21.42 14.01
N GLY A 35 5.46 20.62 14.98
CA GLY A 35 5.07 20.76 16.40
C GLY A 35 3.74 20.09 16.77
N LEU A 36 2.96 19.59 15.81
CA LEU A 36 1.78 18.79 16.10
C LEU A 36 2.18 17.32 16.33
N ARG A 37 1.60 16.68 17.35
CA ARG A 37 1.93 15.29 17.69
C ARG A 37 0.74 14.42 17.95
N ASP A 38 -0.35 15.03 18.40
CA ASP A 38 -1.50 14.30 18.88
C ASP A 38 -2.44 14.01 17.71
N PHE A 39 -2.65 12.72 17.42
CA PHE A 39 -3.48 12.29 16.32
C PHE A 39 -4.65 11.39 16.76
N GLN A 40 -5.62 11.27 15.90
CA GLN A 40 -6.67 10.26 15.98
C GLN A 40 -6.91 9.67 14.59
N LEU A 41 -6.97 8.33 14.53
CA LEU A 41 -7.44 7.65 13.34
C LEU A 41 -8.95 7.81 13.23
N MET A 42 -9.38 8.38 12.11
CA MET A 42 -10.80 8.49 11.79
C MET A 42 -11.28 7.16 11.19
N PRO A 43 -12.54 6.76 11.44
CA PRO A 43 -13.11 5.61 10.77
C PRO A 43 -13.04 5.83 9.25
N PRO A 44 -12.85 4.75 8.45
CA PRO A 44 -12.84 4.88 7.01
C PRO A 44 -14.11 5.59 6.58
N GLU A 45 -13.94 6.67 5.79
CA GLU A 45 -15.08 7.40 5.28
C GLU A 45 -15.99 6.41 4.54
N ASN A 46 -17.25 6.34 4.95
CA ASN A 46 -18.28 5.65 4.20
C ASN A 46 -18.52 6.43 2.91
N ALA A 47 -17.63 6.27 1.93
CA ALA A 47 -17.98 6.62 0.58
C ALA A 47 -19.20 5.77 0.24
N VAL A 48 -20.32 6.40 0.17
CA VAL A 48 -21.69 6.08 -0.21
C VAL A 48 -22.05 4.59 -0.48
N ASP A 49 -21.13 3.74 -0.90
CA ASP A 49 -21.33 2.31 -1.17
C ASP A 49 -20.18 1.49 -0.60
N ALA A 50 -20.50 0.28 -0.19
CA ALA A 50 -19.67 -0.72 0.46
C ALA A 50 -18.16 -0.53 0.30
N LEU A 51 -17.45 -0.22 1.41
CA LEU A 51 -16.00 -0.20 1.48
C LEU A 51 -15.41 -1.46 0.83
N PRO A 52 -14.61 -1.33 -0.24
CA PRO A 52 -14.00 -2.48 -0.86
C PRO A 52 -13.09 -3.18 0.16
N TYR A 53 -13.10 -4.51 0.18
CA TYR A 53 -12.25 -5.32 1.08
C TYR A 53 -12.30 -4.96 2.56
N ARG A 54 -13.49 -4.97 3.15
CA ARG A 54 -13.70 -4.69 4.58
C ARG A 54 -12.73 -5.44 5.51
N SER A 55 -12.33 -6.65 5.15
CA SER A 55 -11.37 -7.46 5.91
C SER A 55 -9.95 -6.87 5.97
N ARG A 56 -9.60 -5.93 5.11
CA ARG A 56 -8.27 -5.29 5.08
C ARG A 56 -8.14 -4.08 6.00
N TYR A 57 -9.25 -3.43 6.32
CA TYR A 57 -9.23 -2.21 7.14
C TYR A 57 -8.66 -2.41 8.55
N PRO A 58 -8.88 -3.52 9.27
CA PRO A 58 -8.22 -3.75 10.55
C PRO A 58 -6.68 -3.76 10.44
N LEU A 59 -6.15 -4.36 9.36
CA LEU A 59 -4.71 -4.38 9.11
C LEU A 59 -4.20 -2.98 8.78
N ILE A 60 -4.88 -2.24 7.89
CA ILE A 60 -4.50 -0.86 7.54
C ILE A 60 -4.49 0.01 8.79
N ASN A 61 -5.54 -0.06 9.61
CA ASN A 61 -5.66 0.68 10.85
C ASN A 61 -4.49 0.40 11.81
N ALA A 62 -4.18 -0.89 12.03
CA ALA A 62 -3.09 -1.28 12.91
C ALA A 62 -1.73 -0.79 12.41
N GLN A 63 -1.44 -0.93 11.12
CA GLN A 63 -0.17 -0.55 10.52
C GLN A 63 0.02 0.97 10.44
N VAL A 64 -1.02 1.72 10.07
CA VAL A 64 -0.96 3.20 10.06
C VAL A 64 -0.74 3.72 11.48
N ARG A 65 -1.47 3.19 12.47
CA ARG A 65 -1.29 3.55 13.88
C ARG A 65 0.14 3.31 14.35
N GLN A 66 0.63 2.10 14.12
CA GLN A 66 1.97 1.70 14.51
C GLN A 66 3.03 2.59 13.86
N GLY A 67 2.93 2.81 12.55
CA GLY A 67 3.89 3.62 11.84
C GLY A 67 3.90 5.10 12.26
N LEU A 68 2.75 5.68 12.61
CA LEU A 68 2.69 7.04 13.15
C LEU A 68 3.32 7.12 14.55
N ILE A 69 3.08 6.12 15.41
CA ILE A 69 3.70 6.06 16.75
C ILE A 69 5.23 5.96 16.63
N GLU A 70 5.73 5.13 15.72
CA GLU A 70 7.18 4.99 15.46
C GLU A 70 7.81 6.30 14.95
N ARG A 71 7.01 7.17 14.32
CA ARG A 71 7.44 8.51 13.89
C ARG A 71 7.27 9.58 14.97
N GLY A 72 6.93 9.20 16.19
CA GLY A 72 6.84 10.09 17.34
C GLY A 72 5.48 10.76 17.56
N TYR A 73 4.46 10.38 16.79
CA TYR A 73 3.09 10.84 17.03
C TYR A 73 2.43 10.06 18.17
N ARG A 74 1.40 10.63 18.80
CA ARG A 74 0.66 10.02 19.92
C ARG A 74 -0.84 9.97 19.60
N GLU A 75 -1.45 8.81 19.76
CA GLU A 75 -2.89 8.69 19.58
C GLU A 75 -3.64 9.10 20.85
N ILE A 76 -4.51 10.11 20.72
CA ILE A 76 -5.33 10.61 21.83
C ILE A 76 -6.76 10.95 21.38
N ALA A 77 -7.67 11.03 22.36
CA ALA A 77 -8.99 11.60 22.16
C ALA A 77 -8.90 13.14 22.18
N GLY A 78 -9.47 13.82 21.20
CA GLY A 78 -9.35 15.29 21.04
C GLY A 78 -8.05 15.71 20.36
N PRO A 79 -7.80 15.21 19.16
CA PRO A 79 -6.54 15.30 18.47
C PRO A 79 -6.32 16.68 17.83
N GLN A 80 -5.04 17.02 17.64
CA GLN A 80 -4.61 18.11 16.79
C GLN A 80 -4.64 17.73 15.30
N ILE A 81 -4.43 16.42 15.04
CA ILE A 81 -4.36 15.84 13.70
C ILE A 81 -5.42 14.76 13.57
N ARG A 82 -6.23 14.83 12.53
CA ARG A 82 -7.15 13.77 12.12
C ARG A 82 -6.53 13.02 10.96
N VAL A 83 -6.51 11.69 11.05
CA VAL A 83 -5.89 10.82 10.05
C VAL A 83 -6.98 10.02 9.35
N TYR A 84 -7.17 10.31 8.07
CA TYR A 84 -8.11 9.62 7.20
C TYR A 84 -7.37 8.67 6.28
N TYR A 85 -7.94 7.51 6.05
CA TYR A 85 -7.39 6.52 5.13
C TYR A 85 -8.51 5.79 4.40
N TRP A 86 -8.29 5.51 3.14
CA TRP A 86 -9.23 4.75 2.32
C TRP A 86 -8.54 4.03 1.18
N LEU A 87 -9.17 2.98 0.74
CA LEU A 87 -8.70 2.13 -0.33
C LEU A 87 -9.62 2.30 -1.54
N ALA A 88 -9.05 2.70 -2.65
CA ALA A 88 -9.73 2.74 -3.94
C ALA A 88 -9.30 1.55 -4.78
N LEU A 89 -10.24 0.91 -5.47
CA LEU A 89 -9.97 -0.17 -6.40
C LEU A 89 -9.62 0.39 -7.78
N GLN A 90 -8.59 -0.17 -8.39
CA GLN A 90 -8.35 -0.05 -9.79
C GLN A 90 -8.50 -1.43 -10.42
N ASP A 91 -9.53 -1.61 -11.21
CA ASP A 91 -9.69 -2.81 -12.04
C ASP A 91 -8.70 -2.73 -13.20
N ALA A 92 -7.61 -3.46 -13.10
CA ALA A 92 -6.74 -3.74 -14.24
C ALA A 92 -7.05 -5.16 -14.73
N PRO A 93 -7.75 -5.36 -15.85
CA PRO A 93 -7.92 -6.69 -16.41
C PRO A 93 -6.59 -7.16 -17.01
N LEU A 94 -5.95 -8.13 -16.36
CA LEU A 94 -4.86 -8.89 -16.96
C LEU A 94 -5.47 -10.02 -17.79
N GLU A 95 -5.40 -9.91 -19.10
CA GLU A 95 -5.77 -10.99 -20.02
C GLU A 95 -4.51 -11.81 -20.35
N PHE A 96 -4.44 -13.03 -19.83
CA PHE A 96 -3.43 -14.00 -20.26
C PHE A 96 -4.02 -14.89 -21.34
N LYS A 97 -3.43 -14.85 -22.55
CA LYS A 97 -3.61 -15.89 -23.54
C LYS A 97 -2.67 -17.05 -23.20
N VAL A 98 -3.20 -18.12 -22.67
CA VAL A 98 -2.45 -19.36 -22.53
C VAL A 98 -2.73 -20.20 -23.77
N ASP A 99 -1.81 -20.20 -24.73
CA ASP A 99 -1.81 -21.13 -25.84
C ASP A 99 -1.37 -22.50 -25.32
N THR A 100 -2.26 -23.24 -24.71
CA THR A 100 -2.07 -24.67 -24.44
C THR A 100 -2.52 -25.44 -25.67
N PRO A 101 -1.66 -26.30 -26.28
CA PRO A 101 -2.09 -27.16 -27.37
C PRO A 101 -3.22 -28.07 -26.88
N PRO A 102 -4.28 -28.24 -27.66
CA PRO A 102 -5.44 -29.00 -27.24
C PRO A 102 -5.07 -30.47 -27.00
N PRO A 103 -5.50 -31.05 -25.88
CA PRO A 103 -5.24 -32.46 -25.59
C PRO A 103 -6.04 -33.41 -26.48
N ASN A 104 -6.87 -32.90 -27.39
CA ASN A 104 -7.72 -33.68 -28.28
C ASN A 104 -7.92 -32.98 -29.62
N PRO A 105 -7.95 -33.71 -30.77
CA PRO A 105 -8.02 -33.09 -32.11
C PRO A 105 -9.36 -32.44 -32.46
N LEU A 106 -10.25 -32.20 -31.54
CA LEU A 106 -11.60 -31.69 -31.76
C LEU A 106 -11.76 -30.19 -31.43
N GLY A 107 -10.73 -29.39 -31.56
CA GLY A 107 -10.89 -27.94 -31.56
C GLY A 107 -9.94 -27.17 -30.63
N PRO A 108 -9.70 -25.89 -30.90
CA PRO A 108 -8.86 -25.05 -30.07
C PRO A 108 -9.59 -24.74 -28.76
N TYR A 109 -9.09 -25.26 -27.64
CA TYR A 109 -9.53 -24.84 -26.32
C TYR A 109 -8.81 -23.54 -25.95
N LEU A 110 -9.48 -22.43 -26.16
CA LEU A 110 -9.06 -21.13 -25.61
C LEU A 110 -9.56 -21.06 -24.16
N ALA A 111 -8.76 -21.54 -23.21
CA ALA A 111 -8.98 -21.24 -21.80
C ALA A 111 -8.52 -19.80 -21.54
N ILE A 112 -9.41 -18.85 -21.67
CA ILE A 112 -9.17 -17.47 -21.22
C ILE A 112 -9.33 -17.47 -19.71
N HIS A 113 -8.25 -17.63 -18.98
CA HIS A 113 -8.23 -17.36 -17.55
C HIS A 113 -8.12 -15.84 -17.38
N ARG A 114 -9.24 -15.19 -17.10
CA ARG A 114 -9.24 -13.82 -16.61
C ARG A 114 -8.84 -13.85 -15.13
N LEU A 115 -7.55 -13.73 -14.88
CA LEU A 115 -7.08 -13.39 -13.55
C LEU A 115 -7.28 -11.88 -13.39
N ARG A 116 -8.24 -11.49 -12.57
CA ARG A 116 -8.34 -10.11 -12.10
C ARG A 116 -7.26 -9.91 -11.06
N ASP A 117 -6.15 -9.34 -11.45
CA ASP A 117 -5.24 -8.71 -10.51
C ASP A 117 -5.88 -7.39 -10.08
N GLU A 118 -6.53 -7.45 -8.93
CA GLU A 118 -7.12 -6.26 -8.35
C GLU A 118 -5.99 -5.45 -7.71
N THR A 119 -5.63 -4.36 -8.34
CA THR A 119 -4.76 -3.35 -7.75
C THR A 119 -5.61 -2.34 -7.00
N GLY A 120 -5.16 -1.95 -5.82
CA GLY A 120 -5.77 -0.90 -5.03
C GLY A 120 -4.83 0.26 -4.84
N THR A 121 -5.39 1.43 -4.67
CA THR A 121 -4.66 2.62 -4.24
C THR A 121 -5.06 2.95 -2.82
N LEU A 122 -4.11 2.83 -1.89
CA LEU A 122 -4.29 3.34 -0.54
C LEU A 122 -3.97 4.83 -0.54
N ARG A 123 -4.88 5.62 0.01
CA ARG A 123 -4.71 7.05 0.23
C ARG A 123 -4.73 7.32 1.72
N LEU A 124 -3.81 8.17 2.16
CA LEU A 124 -3.69 8.60 3.55
C LEU A 124 -3.63 10.13 3.57
N ARG A 125 -4.47 10.75 4.40
CA ARG A 125 -4.55 12.20 4.56
C ARG A 125 -4.52 12.57 6.04
N LEU A 126 -3.68 13.54 6.35
CA LEU A 126 -3.63 14.20 7.66
C LEU A 126 -4.25 15.59 7.53
N THR A 127 -5.19 15.91 8.41
CA THR A 127 -5.82 17.24 8.47
C THR A 127 -5.70 17.84 9.87
N ASP A 128 -5.86 19.13 9.97
CA ASP A 128 -6.06 19.81 11.25
C ASP A 128 -7.52 19.71 11.74
N ALA A 129 -7.84 20.34 12.87
CA ALA A 129 -9.17 20.37 13.44
C ALA A 129 -10.21 21.07 12.55
N GLN A 130 -9.77 21.91 11.61
CA GLN A 130 -10.58 22.63 10.63
C GLN A 130 -10.67 21.90 9.28
N GLU A 131 -10.28 20.60 9.23
CA GLU A 131 -10.27 19.77 8.03
C GLU A 131 -9.33 20.27 6.92
N GLN A 132 -8.39 21.17 7.24
CA GLN A 132 -7.38 21.60 6.26
C GLN A 132 -6.32 20.54 6.12
N THR A 133 -5.99 20.17 4.89
CA THR A 133 -4.97 19.15 4.61
C THR A 133 -3.59 19.63 5.07
N LEU A 134 -2.96 18.85 5.93
CA LEU A 134 -1.59 19.05 6.41
C LEU A 134 -0.59 18.20 5.63
N TRP A 135 -1.03 17.04 5.16
CA TRP A 135 -0.25 16.13 4.34
C TRP A 135 -1.17 15.13 3.65
N GLU A 136 -0.82 14.71 2.45
CA GLU A 136 -1.54 13.66 1.75
C GLU A 136 -0.61 12.85 0.85
N GLY A 137 -0.80 11.54 0.87
CA GLY A 137 -0.05 10.63 0.01
C GLY A 137 -0.89 9.43 -0.44
N THR A 138 -0.41 8.80 -1.50
CA THR A 138 -1.01 7.61 -2.10
C THR A 138 0.04 6.56 -2.39
N VAL A 139 -0.37 5.30 -2.36
CA VAL A 139 0.47 4.17 -2.76
C VAL A 139 -0.38 3.12 -3.44
N SER A 140 0.11 2.59 -4.56
CA SER A 140 -0.54 1.45 -5.23
C SER A 140 -0.09 0.15 -4.58
N THR A 141 -1.02 -0.76 -4.33
CA THR A 141 -0.78 -2.06 -3.71
C THR A 141 -1.58 -3.16 -4.40
N GLY A 142 -1.01 -4.36 -4.48
CA GLY A 142 -1.72 -5.55 -4.94
C GLY A 142 -2.73 -6.01 -3.89
N LEU A 143 -3.98 -6.21 -4.29
CA LEU A 143 -5.06 -6.67 -3.42
C LEU A 143 -5.52 -8.09 -3.74
N SER A 144 -4.95 -8.70 -4.79
CA SER A 144 -5.33 -10.04 -5.23
C SER A 144 -5.21 -11.05 -4.08
N PRO A 145 -6.25 -11.85 -3.80
CA PRO A 145 -6.18 -12.89 -2.79
C PRO A 145 -5.23 -14.03 -3.17
N ALA A 146 -4.84 -14.14 -4.45
CA ALA A 146 -3.96 -15.18 -4.96
C ALA A 146 -2.49 -15.00 -4.58
N HIS A 147 -2.08 -13.82 -4.13
CA HIS A 147 -0.69 -13.49 -3.75
C HIS A 147 -0.65 -13.07 -2.28
N ALA A 148 0.55 -13.01 -1.70
CA ALA A 148 0.81 -12.58 -0.32
C ALA A 148 0.37 -11.12 -0.08
N SER A 149 -0.89 -10.82 -0.36
CA SER A 149 -1.48 -9.47 -0.37
C SER A 149 -1.40 -8.76 0.98
N ALA A 150 -1.28 -9.51 2.09
CA ALA A 150 -1.09 -8.92 3.41
C ALA A 150 0.29 -8.26 3.53
N THR A 151 1.35 -8.96 3.08
CA THR A 151 2.72 -8.42 3.09
C THR A 151 2.84 -7.23 2.15
N LEU A 152 2.31 -7.33 0.92
CA LEU A 152 2.32 -6.22 -0.03
C LEU A 152 1.58 -4.99 0.51
N LEU A 153 0.47 -5.20 1.20
CA LEU A 153 -0.26 -4.11 1.84
C LEU A 153 0.54 -3.50 3.01
N GLN A 154 1.21 -4.32 3.83
CA GLN A 154 2.09 -3.84 4.90
C GLN A 154 3.25 -3.01 4.34
N ASP A 155 3.93 -3.51 3.32
CA ASP A 155 5.03 -2.81 2.67
C ASP A 155 4.56 -1.47 2.06
N ALA A 156 3.39 -1.47 1.43
CA ALA A 156 2.79 -0.26 0.87
C ALA A 156 2.46 0.78 1.95
N ILE A 157 1.84 0.35 3.07
CA ILE A 157 1.55 1.24 4.19
C ILE A 157 2.84 1.77 4.80
N GLY A 158 3.84 0.91 5.01
CA GLY A 158 5.14 1.29 5.52
C GLY A 158 5.81 2.36 4.64
N ALA A 159 5.84 2.12 3.31
CA ALA A 159 6.40 3.07 2.36
C ALA A 159 5.68 4.42 2.38
N LEU A 160 4.34 4.40 2.52
CA LEU A 160 3.53 5.62 2.57
C LEU A 160 3.73 6.40 3.87
N VAL A 161 3.71 5.73 5.02
CA VAL A 161 3.89 6.36 6.33
C VAL A 161 5.30 6.94 6.46
N GLN A 162 6.32 6.33 5.87
CA GLN A 162 7.68 6.87 5.85
C GLN A 162 7.80 8.24 5.16
N GLN A 163 6.86 8.61 4.29
CA GLN A 163 6.84 9.94 3.65
C GLN A 163 6.28 11.04 4.56
N ILE A 164 5.61 10.68 5.66
CA ILE A 164 5.14 11.66 6.64
C ILE A 164 6.34 12.16 7.45
N PRO A 165 6.56 13.47 7.67
CA PRO A 165 7.61 13.95 8.54
C PRO A 165 7.53 13.31 9.94
N ALA A 166 8.67 13.10 10.58
CA ALA A 166 8.68 12.71 11.99
C ALA A 166 8.16 13.85 12.86
N ALA A 167 7.40 13.51 13.91
CA ALA A 167 6.97 14.52 14.86
C ALA A 167 8.19 15.09 15.59
N THR A 168 8.33 16.41 15.54
CA THR A 168 9.42 17.11 16.25
C THR A 168 9.06 17.34 17.71
N PRO A 169 10.04 17.33 18.63
CA PRO A 169 9.83 17.58 20.05
C PRO A 169 9.26 18.97 20.33
#